data_28ed6a8248344667fa5a286a7d562a2a
#
_entry.id   28ed6a8248344667fa5a286a7d562a2a
#
_cell.length_a   1.000
_cell.length_b   1.000
_cell.length_c   1.000
_cell.angle_alpha   90.00
_cell.angle_beta   90.00
_cell.angle_gamma   90.00
#
_symmetry.space_group_name_H-M   'P 1'
#
loop_
_entity.id
_entity.type
_entity.pdbx_description
1 polymer ?
#
loop_
_entity_poly.entity_id
_entity_poly.type
_entity_poly.pdbx_seq_one_letter_code
_entity_poly.pdbx_strand_id
1 'polypeptide(L)'
;CTASNAARGAHGASMAASRTVYDTRCLAARLLGCPRPDHVAFTANSTMALNMAICGLLTPEDHAISTDLEHNSVLRPLYALQRQGMGLSFLPADGNGRLDYDALEGLFRPNTRAVVCTHASNVTGDMPDIPRIAALAHAHGALLILDASQTAGAVPLDMTALGADVLCFTGHKSLLGPQGTGGLCIR
;
A
#
# COMPACT_ATOMS: atom_id res chain seq x y z
N CYS A 1 -31.78 -1.66 9.56
CA CYS A 1 -30.67 -1.77 8.59
C CYS A 1 -31.24 -1.92 7.19
N THR A 2 -31.25 -0.87 6.39
CA THR A 2 -31.68 -0.93 4.98
C THR A 2 -30.49 -1.34 4.13
N ALA A 3 -30.16 -2.64 4.10
CA ALA A 3 -29.14 -3.16 3.20
C ALA A 3 -29.68 -3.07 1.75
N SER A 4 -28.99 -2.33 0.91
CA SER A 4 -29.28 -2.22 -0.52
C SER A 4 -27.98 -2.19 -1.31
N ASN A 5 -28.05 -2.64 -2.58
CA ASN A 5 -26.90 -2.63 -3.45
C ASN A 5 -26.53 -1.17 -3.85
N ALA A 6 -25.35 -0.73 -3.50
CA ALA A 6 -24.85 0.63 -3.74
C ALA A 6 -24.66 0.98 -5.23
N ALA A 7 -24.66 0.01 -6.15
CA ALA A 7 -24.20 0.27 -7.52
C ALA A 7 -25.26 0.05 -8.62
N ARG A 8 -26.44 -0.52 -8.30
CA ARG A 8 -27.36 -1.04 -9.34
C ARG A 8 -28.83 -0.68 -9.19
N GLY A 9 -29.18 0.35 -8.44
CA GLY A 9 -30.57 0.77 -8.28
C GLY A 9 -30.72 2.29 -8.21
N ALA A 10 -31.79 2.81 -8.80
CA ALA A 10 -32.13 4.22 -8.74
C ALA A 10 -33.13 4.55 -7.62
N HIS A 11 -33.50 3.55 -6.77
CA HIS A 11 -34.42 3.78 -5.65
C HIS A 11 -33.70 4.35 -4.41
N GLY A 12 -34.44 5.00 -3.51
CA GLY A 12 -33.90 5.75 -2.37
C GLY A 12 -32.89 4.97 -1.51
N ALA A 13 -33.11 3.68 -1.23
CA ALA A 13 -32.19 2.87 -0.43
C ALA A 13 -30.85 2.61 -1.15
N SER A 14 -30.87 2.40 -2.47
CA SER A 14 -29.67 2.23 -3.28
C SER A 14 -28.85 3.53 -3.35
N MET A 15 -29.53 4.67 -3.51
CA MET A 15 -28.91 6.00 -3.49
C MET A 15 -28.25 6.31 -2.12
N ALA A 16 -28.92 5.97 -1.02
CA ALA A 16 -28.38 6.14 0.32
C ALA A 16 -27.11 5.27 0.53
N ALA A 17 -27.14 4.00 0.09
CA ALA A 17 -25.99 3.11 0.17
C ALA A 17 -24.80 3.62 -0.68
N SER A 18 -25.07 4.10 -1.90
CA SER A 18 -24.04 4.70 -2.78
C SER A 18 -23.41 5.94 -2.13
N ARG A 19 -24.23 6.80 -1.50
CA ARG A 19 -23.74 7.98 -0.77
C ARG A 19 -22.83 7.58 0.39
N THR A 20 -23.22 6.59 1.20
CA THR A 20 -22.40 6.08 2.31
C THR A 20 -21.03 5.61 1.83
N VAL A 21 -20.98 4.85 0.72
CA VAL A 21 -19.69 4.40 0.13
C VAL A 21 -18.86 5.59 -0.33
N TYR A 22 -19.46 6.55 -1.01
CA TYR A 22 -18.74 7.74 -1.49
C TYR A 22 -18.24 8.61 -0.34
N ASP A 23 -19.07 8.88 0.66
CA ASP A 23 -18.68 9.66 1.84
C ASP A 23 -17.51 8.97 2.59
N THR A 24 -17.54 7.64 2.69
CA THR A 24 -16.43 6.87 3.27
C THR A 24 -15.15 7.00 2.45
N ARG A 25 -15.22 7.00 1.11
CA ARG A 25 -14.06 7.29 0.26
C ARG A 25 -13.50 8.69 0.51
N CYS A 26 -14.37 9.69 0.63
CA CYS A 26 -13.97 11.07 0.94
C CYS A 26 -13.24 11.16 2.30
N LEU A 27 -13.74 10.44 3.31
CA LEU A 27 -13.11 10.39 4.63
C LEU A 27 -11.75 9.68 4.57
N ALA A 28 -11.67 8.52 3.93
CA ALA A 28 -10.42 7.77 3.75
C ALA A 28 -9.39 8.60 2.97
N ALA A 29 -9.80 9.24 1.87
CA ALA A 29 -8.92 10.09 1.08
C ALA A 29 -8.31 11.22 1.92
N ARG A 30 -9.13 11.92 2.70
CA ARG A 30 -8.65 12.98 3.61
C ARG A 30 -7.72 12.47 4.69
N LEU A 31 -8.05 11.33 5.30
CA LEU A 31 -7.27 10.75 6.39
C LEU A 31 -5.88 10.28 5.92
N LEU A 32 -5.79 9.78 4.68
CA LEU A 32 -4.59 9.16 4.13
C LEU A 32 -3.82 10.08 3.17
N GLY A 33 -4.27 11.33 2.98
CA GLY A 33 -3.65 12.27 2.03
C GLY A 33 -3.77 11.83 0.57
N CYS A 34 -4.82 11.05 0.24
CA CYS A 34 -5.10 10.68 -1.13
C CYS A 34 -5.71 11.88 -1.89
N PRO A 35 -5.20 12.24 -3.08
CA PRO A 35 -5.61 13.48 -3.75
C PRO A 35 -7.08 13.47 -4.19
N ARG A 36 -7.65 12.29 -4.41
CA ARG A 36 -9.02 12.16 -4.95
C ARG A 36 -9.76 10.98 -4.30
N PRO A 37 -11.05 11.15 -3.91
CA PRO A 37 -11.86 10.06 -3.34
C PRO A 37 -12.08 8.88 -4.30
N ASP A 38 -12.18 9.12 -5.61
CA ASP A 38 -12.34 8.09 -6.64
C ASP A 38 -11.06 7.25 -6.85
N HIS A 39 -9.93 7.70 -6.31
CA HIS A 39 -8.69 6.93 -6.25
C HIS A 39 -8.58 6.01 -5.01
N VAL A 40 -9.61 5.97 -4.17
CA VAL A 40 -9.72 5.02 -3.05
C VAL A 40 -10.53 3.81 -3.49
N ALA A 41 -9.92 2.64 -3.51
CA ALA A 41 -10.59 1.37 -3.75
C ALA A 41 -10.69 0.57 -2.44
N PHE A 42 -11.91 0.13 -2.08
CA PHE A 42 -12.11 -0.71 -0.89
C PHE A 42 -11.84 -2.18 -1.18
N THR A 43 -11.24 -2.85 -0.21
CA THR A 43 -10.94 -4.28 -0.21
C THR A 43 -11.35 -4.89 1.13
N ALA A 44 -11.32 -6.22 1.23
CA ALA A 44 -11.61 -6.90 2.48
C ALA A 44 -10.53 -6.70 3.57
N ASN A 45 -9.30 -6.34 3.19
CA ASN A 45 -8.16 -6.10 4.08
C ASN A 45 -6.96 -5.58 3.27
N SER A 46 -5.89 -5.18 3.96
CA SER A 46 -4.65 -4.74 3.30
C SER A 46 -3.96 -5.86 2.52
N THR A 47 -4.09 -7.12 2.93
CA THR A 47 -3.51 -8.24 2.18
C THR A 47 -4.09 -8.31 0.77
N MET A 48 -5.41 -8.16 0.62
CA MET A 48 -6.05 -8.09 -0.69
C MET A 48 -5.60 -6.85 -1.47
N ALA A 49 -5.52 -5.69 -0.80
CA ALA A 49 -5.05 -4.44 -1.41
C ALA A 49 -3.62 -4.58 -1.95
N LEU A 50 -2.70 -5.12 -1.14
CA LEU A 50 -1.30 -5.37 -1.53
C LEU A 50 -1.19 -6.37 -2.69
N ASN A 51 -1.96 -7.47 -2.67
CA ASN A 51 -1.98 -8.40 -3.78
C ASN A 51 -2.50 -7.74 -5.06
N MET A 52 -3.55 -6.92 -4.98
CA MET A 52 -4.06 -6.18 -6.14
C MET A 52 -3.02 -5.19 -6.68
N ALA A 53 -2.34 -4.44 -5.81
CA ALA A 53 -1.31 -3.50 -6.21
C ALA A 53 -0.09 -4.21 -6.82
N ILE A 54 0.47 -5.18 -6.13
CA ILE A 54 1.69 -5.89 -6.55
C ILE A 54 1.43 -6.67 -7.84
N CYS A 55 0.40 -7.52 -7.88
CA CYS A 55 0.12 -8.33 -9.07
C CYS A 55 -0.52 -7.53 -10.23
N GLY A 56 -1.06 -6.34 -9.96
CA GLY A 56 -1.62 -5.46 -10.99
C GLY A 56 -0.59 -4.52 -11.64
N LEU A 57 0.52 -4.26 -10.96
CA LEU A 57 1.54 -3.31 -11.42
C LEU A 57 2.85 -3.98 -11.85
N LEU A 58 3.09 -5.23 -11.40
CA LEU A 58 4.33 -5.96 -11.67
C LEU A 58 4.08 -7.19 -12.54
N THR A 59 5.00 -7.45 -13.43
CA THR A 59 5.01 -8.59 -14.35
C THR A 59 6.29 -9.44 -14.15
N PRO A 60 6.37 -10.65 -14.72
CA PRO A 60 7.58 -11.47 -14.65
C PRO A 60 8.84 -10.84 -15.25
N GLU A 61 8.69 -9.86 -16.16
CA GLU A 61 9.80 -9.16 -16.81
C GLU A 61 10.37 -8.01 -15.99
N ASP A 62 9.65 -7.60 -14.92
CA ASP A 62 10.02 -6.49 -14.06
C ASP A 62 11.03 -6.91 -12.99
N HIS A 63 11.57 -5.91 -12.32
CA HIS A 63 12.31 -6.05 -11.07
C HIS A 63 11.60 -5.23 -9.99
N ALA A 64 11.54 -5.78 -8.78
CA ALA A 64 11.06 -5.09 -7.60
C ALA A 64 12.13 -5.05 -6.50
N ILE A 65 12.13 -3.97 -5.73
CA ILE A 65 12.90 -3.88 -4.48
C ILE A 65 11.91 -3.94 -3.31
N SER A 66 12.23 -4.73 -2.29
CA SER A 66 11.47 -4.78 -1.05
C SER A 66 12.41 -4.62 0.15
N THR A 67 11.94 -4.78 1.39
CA THR A 67 12.80 -4.65 2.57
C THR A 67 12.75 -5.90 3.43
N ASP A 68 13.75 -6.06 4.32
CA ASP A 68 13.75 -7.14 5.31
C ASP A 68 12.71 -6.96 6.43
N LEU A 69 11.99 -5.84 6.44
CA LEU A 69 10.98 -5.52 7.46
C LEU A 69 9.56 -5.93 7.08
N GLU A 70 9.38 -6.57 5.93
CA GLU A 70 8.06 -6.79 5.33
C GLU A 70 7.23 -7.86 6.01
N HIS A 71 5.93 -7.62 6.01
CA HIS A 71 4.95 -8.63 6.37
C HIS A 71 4.71 -9.62 5.22
N ASN A 72 4.28 -10.85 5.55
CA ASN A 72 3.93 -11.89 4.57
C ASN A 72 2.90 -11.47 3.51
N SER A 73 2.08 -10.45 3.79
CA SER A 73 1.13 -9.88 2.82
C SER A 73 1.82 -9.23 1.62
N VAL A 74 3.05 -8.76 1.81
CA VAL A 74 3.94 -8.21 0.77
C VAL A 74 4.79 -9.33 0.18
N LEU A 75 5.44 -10.14 1.03
CA LEU A 75 6.41 -11.14 0.58
C LEU A 75 5.78 -12.24 -0.29
N ARG A 76 4.57 -12.71 0.05
CA ARG A 76 3.95 -13.82 -0.68
C ARG A 76 3.66 -13.49 -2.15
N PRO A 77 3.00 -12.38 -2.52
CA PRO A 77 2.82 -12.02 -3.92
C PRO A 77 4.15 -11.73 -4.63
N LEU A 78 5.13 -11.09 -3.98
CA LEU A 78 6.46 -10.87 -4.57
C LEU A 78 7.17 -12.19 -4.88
N TYR A 79 7.20 -13.14 -3.95
CA TYR A 79 7.77 -14.47 -4.20
C TYR A 79 6.99 -15.27 -5.25
N ALA A 80 5.68 -15.06 -5.37
CA ALA A 80 4.90 -15.70 -6.42
C ALA A 80 5.31 -15.20 -7.80
N LEU A 81 5.51 -13.89 -7.97
CA LEU A 81 6.01 -13.30 -9.21
C LEU A 81 7.48 -13.66 -9.47
N GLN A 82 8.32 -13.72 -8.43
CA GLN A 82 9.71 -14.16 -8.55
C GLN A 82 9.82 -15.58 -9.12
N ARG A 83 8.96 -16.49 -8.67
CA ARG A 83 8.90 -17.86 -9.24
C ARG A 83 8.47 -17.90 -10.71
N GLN A 84 7.85 -16.84 -11.21
CA GLN A 84 7.48 -16.67 -12.62
C GLN A 84 8.56 -15.97 -13.46
N GLY A 85 9.66 -15.53 -12.82
CA GLY A 85 10.80 -14.89 -13.50
C GLY A 85 11.10 -13.47 -13.08
N MET A 86 10.21 -12.81 -12.29
CA MET A 86 10.44 -11.44 -11.84
C MET A 86 11.73 -11.33 -11.01
N GLY A 87 12.53 -10.29 -11.28
CA GLY A 87 13.66 -9.93 -10.44
C GLY A 87 13.19 -9.39 -9.08
N LEU A 88 13.84 -9.84 -7.99
CA LEU A 88 13.52 -9.34 -6.65
C LEU A 88 14.79 -9.11 -5.86
N SER A 89 14.94 -7.93 -5.28
CA SER A 89 16.05 -7.56 -4.38
C SER A 89 15.49 -7.07 -3.04
N PHE A 90 16.26 -7.23 -1.98
CA PHE A 90 15.88 -6.77 -0.65
C PHE A 90 16.87 -5.73 -0.14
N LEU A 91 16.33 -4.62 0.37
CA LEU A 91 17.09 -3.67 1.17
C LEU A 91 17.32 -4.29 2.55
N PRO A 92 18.57 -4.57 2.93
CA PRO A 92 18.87 -5.29 4.16
C PRO A 92 18.59 -4.42 5.38
N ALA A 93 18.22 -5.07 6.49
CA ALA A 93 18.17 -4.49 7.82
C ALA A 93 19.25 -5.09 8.71
N ASP A 94 19.77 -4.29 9.66
CA ASP A 94 20.68 -4.78 10.70
C ASP A 94 19.92 -5.59 11.78
N GLY A 95 20.67 -6.15 12.74
CA GLY A 95 20.10 -6.92 13.84
C GLY A 95 19.13 -6.14 14.76
N ASN A 96 19.06 -4.82 14.62
CA ASN A 96 18.11 -3.95 15.33
C ASN A 96 16.92 -3.55 14.45
N GLY A 97 16.84 -4.01 13.21
CA GLY A 97 15.79 -3.68 12.26
C GLY A 97 16.00 -2.37 11.49
N ARG A 98 17.19 -1.78 11.52
CA ARG A 98 17.49 -0.54 10.79
C ARG A 98 17.93 -0.86 9.37
N LEU A 99 17.24 -0.25 8.39
CA LEU A 99 17.54 -0.43 6.98
C LEU A 99 18.86 0.24 6.59
N ASP A 100 19.65 -0.44 5.76
CA ASP A 100 20.87 0.10 5.15
C ASP A 100 20.51 0.94 3.91
N TYR A 101 20.19 2.21 4.13
CA TYR A 101 19.82 3.12 3.05
C TYR A 101 20.93 3.40 2.04
N ASP A 102 22.20 3.17 2.40
CA ASP A 102 23.31 3.41 1.50
C ASP A 102 23.44 2.30 0.46
N ALA A 103 22.92 1.11 0.78
CA ALA A 103 22.80 0.00 -0.17
C ALA A 103 21.65 0.19 -1.18
N LEU A 104 20.65 1.04 -0.90
CA LEU A 104 19.42 1.13 -1.69
C LEU A 104 19.68 1.50 -3.16
N GLU A 105 20.56 2.49 -3.41
CA GLU A 105 20.90 2.94 -4.76
C GLU A 105 21.42 1.78 -5.64
N GLY A 106 22.27 0.94 -5.07
CA GLY A 106 22.88 -0.22 -5.77
C GLY A 106 21.91 -1.35 -6.09
N LEU A 107 20.69 -1.33 -5.54
CA LEU A 107 19.68 -2.35 -5.82
C LEU A 107 18.87 -2.05 -7.09
N PHE A 108 18.86 -0.80 -7.57
CA PHE A 108 18.09 -0.45 -8.77
C PHE A 108 18.68 -1.05 -10.04
N ARG A 109 17.80 -1.51 -10.91
CA ARG A 109 18.10 -2.07 -12.22
C ARG A 109 17.33 -1.30 -13.30
N PRO A 110 17.71 -1.36 -14.57
CA PRO A 110 16.97 -0.67 -15.65
C PRO A 110 15.49 -1.03 -15.74
N ASN A 111 15.12 -2.25 -15.31
CA ASN A 111 13.76 -2.75 -15.28
C ASN A 111 13.13 -2.72 -13.87
N THR A 112 13.69 -1.98 -12.92
CA THR A 112 13.06 -1.80 -11.61
C THR A 112 11.75 -1.03 -11.77
N ARG A 113 10.63 -1.70 -11.49
CA ARG A 113 9.29 -1.15 -11.67
C ARG A 113 8.70 -0.56 -10.39
N ALA A 114 9.02 -1.17 -9.25
CA ALA A 114 8.51 -0.68 -7.96
C ALA A 114 9.46 -0.99 -6.80
N VAL A 115 9.40 -0.11 -5.80
CA VAL A 115 9.82 -0.39 -4.42
C VAL A 115 8.56 -0.67 -3.61
N VAL A 116 8.54 -1.78 -2.86
CA VAL A 116 7.41 -2.17 -2.01
C VAL A 116 7.91 -2.24 -0.58
N CYS A 117 7.41 -1.39 0.30
CA CYS A 117 7.87 -1.38 1.69
C CYS A 117 6.76 -1.09 2.70
N THR A 118 6.96 -1.56 3.93
CA THR A 118 6.11 -1.23 5.06
C THR A 118 6.38 0.19 5.57
N HIS A 119 5.34 0.88 6.04
CA HIS A 119 5.49 2.18 6.71
C HIS A 119 5.91 2.03 8.16
N ALA A 120 5.56 0.90 8.79
CA ALA A 120 6.09 0.50 10.10
C ALA A 120 6.09 -1.02 10.20
N SER A 121 7.18 -1.56 10.74
CA SER A 121 7.30 -3.00 10.98
C SER A 121 6.32 -3.45 12.07
N ASN A 122 5.58 -4.52 11.82
CA ASN A 122 4.71 -5.14 12.83
C ASN A 122 5.48 -5.92 13.90
N VAL A 123 6.78 -6.12 13.71
CA VAL A 123 7.64 -6.88 14.63
C VAL A 123 8.46 -5.93 15.50
N THR A 124 9.17 -4.98 14.89
CA THR A 124 10.08 -4.07 15.61
C THR A 124 9.43 -2.73 15.97
N GLY A 125 8.40 -2.32 15.23
CA GLY A 125 7.81 -0.99 15.33
C GLY A 125 8.62 0.11 14.61
N ASP A 126 9.75 -0.23 14.02
CA ASP A 126 10.56 0.74 13.29
C ASP A 126 9.82 1.26 12.07
N MET A 127 9.97 2.56 11.84
CA MET A 127 9.41 3.28 10.70
C MET A 127 10.53 3.67 9.74
N PRO A 128 10.56 3.11 8.52
CA PRO A 128 11.50 3.50 7.48
C PRO A 128 11.36 4.98 7.07
N ASP A 129 12.46 5.56 6.58
CA ASP A 129 12.46 6.89 5.94
C ASP A 129 11.80 6.80 4.55
N ILE A 130 10.48 6.83 4.55
CA ILE A 130 9.68 6.69 3.33
C ILE A 130 9.97 7.80 2.30
N PRO A 131 10.09 9.09 2.68
CA PRO A 131 10.46 10.14 1.73
C PRO A 131 11.80 9.88 1.02
N ARG A 132 12.82 9.38 1.72
CA ARG A 132 14.11 9.00 1.12
C ARG A 132 13.96 7.85 0.12
N ILE A 133 13.22 6.82 0.48
CA ILE A 133 12.93 5.67 -0.39
C ILE A 133 12.15 6.13 -1.63
N ALA A 134 11.11 6.95 -1.44
CA ALA A 134 10.29 7.49 -2.53
C ALA A 134 11.12 8.32 -3.52
N ALA A 135 11.97 9.21 -3.01
CA ALA A 135 12.82 10.07 -3.83
C ALA A 135 13.74 9.24 -4.73
N LEU A 136 14.38 8.19 -4.18
CA LEU A 136 15.23 7.29 -4.95
C LEU A 136 14.42 6.46 -5.95
N ALA A 137 13.28 5.89 -5.54
CA ALA A 137 12.40 5.16 -6.45
C ALA A 137 12.02 6.01 -7.66
N HIS A 138 11.56 7.23 -7.42
CA HIS A 138 11.14 8.15 -8.48
C HIS A 138 12.31 8.61 -9.37
N ALA A 139 13.51 8.82 -8.80
CA ALA A 139 14.71 9.14 -9.58
C ALA A 139 15.06 8.04 -10.60
N HIS A 140 14.72 6.78 -10.28
CA HIS A 140 14.89 5.63 -11.16
C HIS A 140 13.62 5.27 -11.97
N GLY A 141 12.57 6.09 -11.94
CA GLY A 141 11.32 5.86 -12.65
C GLY A 141 10.47 4.71 -12.08
N ALA A 142 10.77 4.27 -10.86
CA ALA A 142 10.04 3.22 -10.15
C ALA A 142 8.93 3.81 -9.28
N LEU A 143 7.87 3.03 -9.04
CA LEU A 143 6.76 3.38 -8.15
C LEU A 143 7.09 3.02 -6.70
N LEU A 144 6.46 3.72 -5.74
CA LEU A 144 6.46 3.31 -4.34
C LEU A 144 5.09 2.75 -3.93
N ILE A 145 5.05 1.47 -3.57
CA ILE A 145 3.89 0.78 -2.98
C ILE A 145 4.13 0.68 -1.47
N LEU A 146 3.26 1.33 -0.68
CA LEU A 146 3.43 1.46 0.77
C LEU A 146 2.38 0.62 1.52
N ASP A 147 2.85 -0.30 2.38
CA ASP A 147 1.99 -1.00 3.34
C ASP A 147 1.81 -0.15 4.61
N ALA A 148 0.68 0.53 4.72
CA ALA A 148 0.31 1.35 5.88
C ALA A 148 -0.58 0.59 6.88
N SER A 149 -0.56 -0.75 6.89
CA SER A 149 -1.42 -1.56 7.76
C SER A 149 -1.25 -1.30 9.25
N GLN A 150 -0.05 -0.89 9.69
CA GLN A 150 0.21 -0.58 11.10
C GLN A 150 -0.02 0.90 11.42
N THR A 151 0.09 1.78 10.44
CA THR A 151 0.17 3.22 10.65
C THR A 151 -1.11 3.97 10.29
N ALA A 152 -1.95 3.42 9.40
CA ALA A 152 -3.24 4.03 9.06
C ALA A 152 -4.14 4.13 10.31
N GLY A 153 -4.38 5.36 10.77
CA GLY A 153 -5.12 5.66 12.00
C GLY A 153 -4.29 5.69 13.29
N ALA A 154 -3.01 5.26 13.27
CA ALA A 154 -2.11 5.30 14.41
C ALA A 154 -1.26 6.57 14.44
N VAL A 155 -0.79 7.01 13.28
CA VAL A 155 0.03 8.22 13.12
C VAL A 155 -0.54 9.08 11.99
N PRO A 156 -0.25 10.39 11.96
CA PRO A 156 -0.56 11.24 10.82
C PRO A 156 0.05 10.66 9.55
N LEU A 157 -0.75 10.51 8.49
CA LEU A 157 -0.34 9.89 7.26
C LEU A 157 -0.85 10.69 6.07
N ASP A 158 0.08 11.08 5.19
CA ASP A 158 -0.21 11.77 3.94
C ASP A 158 0.59 11.09 2.82
N MET A 159 -0.10 10.30 1.98
CA MET A 159 0.56 9.56 0.91
C MET A 159 1.26 10.47 -0.09
N THR A 160 0.76 11.69 -0.30
CA THR A 160 1.36 12.65 -1.22
C THR A 160 2.67 13.19 -0.65
N ALA A 161 2.68 13.59 0.63
CA ALA A 161 3.87 14.08 1.31
C ALA A 161 4.94 12.97 1.47
N LEU A 162 4.53 11.72 1.66
CA LEU A 162 5.41 10.56 1.72
C LEU A 162 5.95 10.13 0.34
N GLY A 163 5.36 10.63 -0.75
CA GLY A 163 5.72 10.22 -2.11
C GLY A 163 5.22 8.82 -2.48
N ALA A 164 4.22 8.27 -1.77
CA ALA A 164 3.67 6.96 -2.11
C ALA A 164 2.77 7.07 -3.35
N ASP A 165 2.98 6.17 -4.32
CA ASP A 165 2.15 6.06 -5.52
C ASP A 165 0.93 5.18 -5.26
N VAL A 166 1.11 4.13 -4.45
CA VAL A 166 0.04 3.29 -3.92
C VAL A 166 0.22 3.15 -2.41
N LEU A 167 -0.86 3.34 -1.65
CA LEU A 167 -0.89 3.14 -0.21
C LEU A 167 -1.98 2.12 0.12
N CYS A 168 -1.60 1.02 0.78
CA CYS A 168 -2.51 -0.05 1.20
C CYS A 168 -2.77 0.01 2.70
N PHE A 169 -4.04 -0.19 3.12
CA PHE A 169 -4.44 -0.09 4.53
C PHE A 169 -5.48 -1.13 4.90
N THR A 170 -5.64 -1.36 6.21
CA THR A 170 -6.69 -2.22 6.79
C THR A 170 -7.53 -1.45 7.80
N GLY A 171 -8.83 -1.72 7.84
CA GLY A 171 -9.75 -1.01 8.73
C GLY A 171 -9.79 -1.53 10.17
N HIS A 172 -9.45 -2.81 10.40
CA HIS A 172 -9.63 -3.47 11.70
C HIS A 172 -8.47 -3.31 12.70
N LYS A 173 -7.43 -2.55 12.34
CA LYS A 173 -6.33 -2.17 13.24
C LYS A 173 -6.61 -0.77 13.83
N SER A 174 -5.69 0.17 13.70
CA SER A 174 -5.78 1.49 14.32
C SER A 174 -6.89 2.39 13.76
N LEU A 175 -7.52 2.03 12.63
CA LEU A 175 -8.76 2.67 12.18
C LEU A 175 -10.00 2.24 12.98
N LEU A 176 -9.86 1.24 13.88
CA LEU A 176 -10.90 0.76 14.80
C LEU A 176 -12.20 0.30 14.10
N GLY A 177 -12.09 -0.05 12.81
CA GLY A 177 -13.19 -0.56 12.03
C GLY A 177 -13.39 -2.08 12.17
N PRO A 178 -14.45 -2.63 11.59
CA PRO A 178 -14.70 -4.06 11.62
C PRO A 178 -13.70 -4.84 10.77
N GLN A 179 -13.53 -6.13 11.09
CA GLN A 179 -12.86 -7.07 10.19
C GLN A 179 -13.58 -7.13 8.85
N GLY A 180 -12.86 -7.47 7.78
CA GLY A 180 -13.41 -7.47 6.43
C GLY A 180 -13.43 -6.09 5.77
N THR A 181 -12.67 -5.13 6.32
CA THR A 181 -12.53 -3.78 5.76
C THR A 181 -11.06 -3.42 5.57
N GLY A 182 -10.78 -2.78 4.45
CA GLY A 182 -9.48 -2.26 4.06
C GLY A 182 -9.56 -1.56 2.71
N GLY A 183 -8.45 -1.21 2.15
CA GLY A 183 -8.41 -0.56 0.85
C GLY A 183 -7.02 -0.19 0.40
N LEU A 184 -6.99 0.41 -0.78
CA LEU A 184 -5.80 1.06 -1.33
C LEU A 184 -6.17 2.44 -1.89
N CYS A 185 -5.21 3.33 -1.81
CA CYS A 185 -5.23 4.64 -2.45
C CYS A 185 -4.18 4.64 -3.57
N ILE A 186 -4.51 5.24 -4.71
CA ILE A 186 -3.61 5.36 -5.87
C ILE A 186 -3.45 6.86 -6.17
N ARG A 187 -2.23 7.28 -6.44
CA ARG A 187 -1.94 8.67 -6.83
C ARG A 187 -2.24 8.91 -8.31
#